data_2ac6295431107c5b7a1fb3148ba3bec0
#
_entry.id   2ac6295431107c5b7a1fb3148ba3bec0
#
_cell.length_a   1.000
_cell.length_b   1.000
_cell.length_c   1.000
_cell.angle_alpha   90.00
_cell.angle_beta   90.00
_cell.angle_gamma   90.00
#
_symmetry.space_group_name_H-M   'P 1'
#
loop_
_entity.id
_entity.type
_entity.pdbx_description
1 polymer ?
#
loop_
_entity_poly.entity_id
_entity_poly.type
_entity_poly.pdbx_seq_one_letter_code
_entity_poly.pdbx_strand_id
1 'polypeptide(L)'
;MPSKPLKFIDLFAGLGGFHLALQQFGCDCVFASEIKEDLRHLYELNFGISPAGDITQINPKEIPEHDILCAGFPCQPFSQAGYQQGFKDSKGRGNLFDNICAILEVKHPRYVLLENVSNLKGHDHGNTWKVIHKRLVDLNYHVYEPQILSPHQWGIPQHRRRIYIVCEHNDYWKDGNFEYPTPQKQKSNIKELIDTDDLDYLPLKQSTRLQLDVWEEFIKQTVAHGQKIPRFPIWAMEFGANYEYLDKAPAYQSIEKLRGKKGHLGMNIDGNTLSDCLECLPVYARTKTAETFPDWKKSYISRNREFYYNNKSWLDTWLKEIQDWENSHIKLEWNCGDEARPTLEDKIIQFRASGIRVKNPTFVPALNLVGTQIPIFPWVKLPNSDEKGRYMTRQEAAKVQGMDNLNFNGLTMGRSFEALGNAVNVDIVKKIAYNLLTRNQNS
;
A
#
# COMPACT_ATOMS: atom_id res chain seq x y z
N MET A 1 -29.95 -13.76 18.42
CA MET A 1 -29.82 -12.58 17.53
C MET A 1 -30.70 -11.47 18.06
N PRO A 2 -30.36 -10.20 17.97
CA PRO A 2 -31.28 -9.12 18.37
C PRO A 2 -32.58 -9.22 17.56
N SER A 3 -33.69 -8.82 18.13
CA SER A 3 -35.06 -8.92 17.53
C SER A 3 -35.25 -8.05 16.28
N LYS A 4 -34.31 -7.13 16.02
CA LYS A 4 -34.24 -6.30 14.81
C LYS A 4 -32.79 -6.26 14.29
N PRO A 5 -32.58 -6.26 12.95
CA PRO A 5 -31.28 -6.03 12.35
C PRO A 5 -30.67 -4.73 12.86
N LEU A 6 -29.36 -4.76 13.18
CA LEU A 6 -28.63 -3.53 13.46
C LEU A 6 -28.48 -2.74 12.17
N LYS A 7 -28.66 -1.42 12.25
CA LYS A 7 -28.50 -0.50 11.13
C LYS A 7 -27.10 0.10 11.15
N PHE A 8 -26.46 0.22 9.99
CA PHE A 8 -25.18 0.89 9.89
C PHE A 8 -25.14 1.92 8.75
N ILE A 9 -24.20 2.83 8.88
CA ILE A 9 -23.81 3.76 7.81
C ILE A 9 -22.36 3.52 7.39
N ASP A 10 -22.06 3.71 6.09
CA ASP A 10 -20.72 3.51 5.51
C ASP A 10 -20.23 4.83 4.91
N LEU A 11 -19.31 5.52 5.61
CA LEU A 11 -18.77 6.80 5.19
C LEU A 11 -17.44 6.58 4.48
N PHE A 12 -17.21 7.37 3.41
CA PHE A 12 -16.05 7.17 2.51
C PHE A 12 -16.03 5.75 1.94
N ALA A 13 -17.21 5.31 1.53
CA ALA A 13 -17.56 3.90 1.34
C ALA A 13 -16.70 3.17 0.29
N GLY A 14 -16.20 3.87 -0.72
CA GLY A 14 -15.36 3.29 -1.77
C GLY A 14 -16.00 2.07 -2.41
N LEU A 15 -15.38 0.90 -2.25
CA LEU A 15 -15.88 -0.39 -2.75
C LEU A 15 -16.80 -1.13 -1.76
N GLY A 16 -17.19 -0.52 -0.64
CA GLY A 16 -18.11 -1.12 0.32
C GLY A 16 -17.48 -2.19 1.22
N GLY A 17 -16.23 -2.00 1.66
CA GLY A 17 -15.57 -2.97 2.53
C GLY A 17 -16.27 -3.20 3.87
N PHE A 18 -16.78 -2.15 4.51
CA PHE A 18 -17.60 -2.28 5.71
C PHE A 18 -18.96 -2.89 5.41
N HIS A 19 -19.57 -2.51 4.28
CA HIS A 19 -20.85 -3.07 3.84
C HIS A 19 -20.77 -4.60 3.71
N LEU A 20 -19.82 -5.09 2.91
CA LEU A 20 -19.58 -6.52 2.68
C LEU A 20 -19.33 -7.28 3.99
N ALA A 21 -18.67 -6.65 4.96
CA ALA A 21 -18.40 -7.28 6.23
C ALA A 21 -19.63 -7.37 7.12
N LEU A 22 -20.38 -6.27 7.29
CA LEU A 22 -21.49 -6.17 8.25
C LEU A 22 -22.76 -6.86 7.78
N GLN A 23 -23.04 -6.88 6.47
CA GLN A 23 -24.20 -7.59 5.93
C GLN A 23 -24.19 -9.09 6.25
N GLN A 24 -23.01 -9.70 6.46
CA GLN A 24 -22.89 -11.12 6.84
C GLN A 24 -23.37 -11.39 8.27
N PHE A 25 -23.48 -10.35 9.09
CA PHE A 25 -24.06 -10.42 10.43
C PHE A 25 -25.55 -10.03 10.45
N GLY A 26 -26.18 -9.88 9.27
CA GLY A 26 -27.56 -9.44 9.15
C GLY A 26 -27.76 -7.96 9.51
N CYS A 27 -26.73 -7.13 9.40
CA CYS A 27 -26.85 -5.69 9.58
C CYS A 27 -27.33 -5.03 8.28
N ASP A 28 -28.20 -4.02 8.39
CA ASP A 28 -28.75 -3.27 7.27
C ASP A 28 -28.01 -1.96 7.06
N CYS A 29 -27.45 -1.73 5.84
CA CYS A 29 -26.92 -0.44 5.45
C CYS A 29 -28.08 0.53 5.18
N VAL A 30 -28.15 1.62 5.93
CA VAL A 30 -29.21 2.62 5.78
C VAL A 30 -28.74 3.92 5.14
N PHE A 31 -27.43 4.11 5.02
CA PHE A 31 -26.82 5.27 4.38
C PHE A 31 -25.36 4.96 4.01
N ALA A 32 -24.92 5.48 2.87
CA ALA A 32 -23.52 5.48 2.47
C ALA A 32 -23.13 6.85 1.87
N SER A 33 -21.85 7.23 1.96
CA SER A 33 -21.34 8.40 1.24
C SER A 33 -20.01 8.11 0.58
N GLU A 34 -19.85 8.59 -0.66
CA GLU A 34 -18.62 8.48 -1.45
C GLU A 34 -18.53 9.67 -2.41
N ILE A 35 -17.41 10.40 -2.42
CA ILE A 35 -17.27 11.59 -3.25
C ILE A 35 -17.08 11.27 -4.74
N LYS A 36 -16.47 10.13 -5.07
CA LYS A 36 -16.13 9.74 -6.44
C LYS A 36 -17.35 9.09 -7.12
N GLU A 37 -17.79 9.71 -8.20
CA GLU A 37 -19.00 9.32 -8.93
C GLU A 37 -18.92 7.88 -9.48
N ASP A 38 -17.78 7.50 -10.05
CA ASP A 38 -17.56 6.16 -10.56
C ASP A 38 -17.65 5.08 -9.46
N LEU A 39 -17.21 5.39 -8.25
CA LEU A 39 -17.33 4.49 -7.11
C LEU A 39 -18.76 4.47 -6.53
N ARG A 40 -19.49 5.60 -6.55
CA ARG A 40 -20.92 5.62 -6.18
C ARG A 40 -21.73 4.71 -7.08
N HIS A 41 -21.51 4.82 -8.40
CA HIS A 41 -22.18 3.95 -9.36
C HIS A 41 -21.85 2.47 -9.13
N LEU A 42 -20.60 2.16 -8.88
CA LEU A 42 -20.16 0.79 -8.59
C LEU A 42 -20.76 0.25 -7.28
N TYR A 43 -20.84 1.08 -6.25
CA TYR A 43 -21.46 0.73 -4.97
C TYR A 43 -22.96 0.43 -5.17
N GLU A 44 -23.66 1.28 -5.89
CA GLU A 44 -25.08 1.05 -6.23
C GLU A 44 -25.30 -0.24 -7.02
N LEU A 45 -24.43 -0.51 -8.00
CA LEU A 45 -24.46 -1.74 -8.79
C LEU A 45 -24.27 -3.01 -7.94
N ASN A 46 -23.42 -2.95 -6.92
CA ASN A 46 -23.11 -4.09 -6.07
C ASN A 46 -24.07 -4.26 -4.89
N PHE A 47 -24.65 -3.18 -4.36
CA PHE A 47 -25.42 -3.19 -3.11
C PHE A 47 -26.85 -2.68 -3.22
N GLY A 48 -27.24 -2.12 -4.37
CA GLY A 48 -28.60 -1.56 -4.56
C GLY A 48 -28.87 -0.28 -3.77
N ILE A 49 -27.83 0.34 -3.20
CA ILE A 49 -27.90 1.60 -2.44
C ILE A 49 -27.09 2.64 -3.17
N SER A 50 -27.70 3.78 -3.47
CA SER A 50 -27.01 4.92 -4.09
C SER A 50 -26.32 5.75 -3.00
N PRO A 51 -24.98 5.78 -2.91
CA PRO A 51 -24.30 6.59 -1.91
C PRO A 51 -24.53 8.08 -2.17
N ALA A 52 -24.73 8.84 -1.10
CA ALA A 52 -24.66 10.29 -1.13
C ALA A 52 -23.24 10.75 -1.57
N GLY A 53 -23.14 11.95 -2.08
CA GLY A 53 -21.86 12.51 -2.56
C GLY A 53 -20.91 12.91 -1.44
N ASP A 54 -20.46 14.16 -1.50
CA ASP A 54 -19.52 14.73 -0.54
C ASP A 54 -20.14 14.87 0.85
N ILE A 55 -19.62 14.14 1.83
CA ILE A 55 -20.09 14.14 3.22
C ILE A 55 -20.03 15.55 3.86
N THR A 56 -19.16 16.43 3.38
CA THR A 56 -19.04 17.80 3.90
C THR A 56 -20.24 18.68 3.56
N GLN A 57 -21.05 18.25 2.60
CA GLN A 57 -22.27 18.95 2.15
C GLN A 57 -23.55 18.36 2.77
N ILE A 58 -23.44 17.32 3.56
CA ILE A 58 -24.58 16.60 4.14
C ILE A 58 -24.85 17.08 5.55
N ASN A 59 -26.09 17.46 5.81
CA ASN A 59 -26.50 17.82 7.17
C ASN A 59 -26.59 16.54 8.04
N PRO A 60 -25.85 16.42 9.15
CA PRO A 60 -25.90 15.26 10.03
C PRO A 60 -27.31 14.87 10.51
N LYS A 61 -28.23 15.84 10.61
CA LYS A 61 -29.63 15.59 11.03
C LYS A 61 -30.41 14.79 9.99
N GLU A 62 -30.04 14.89 8.69
CA GLU A 62 -30.71 14.20 7.58
C GLU A 62 -30.27 12.75 7.42
N ILE A 63 -29.14 12.37 8.05
CA ILE A 63 -28.66 10.99 8.06
C ILE A 63 -29.65 10.13 8.86
N PRO A 64 -30.06 8.94 8.37
CA PRO A 64 -30.94 8.05 9.10
C PRO A 64 -30.39 7.61 10.46
N GLU A 65 -31.29 7.26 11.40
CA GLU A 65 -30.91 6.65 12.68
C GLU A 65 -30.23 5.30 12.42
N HIS A 66 -29.11 5.06 13.12
CA HIS A 66 -28.29 3.88 12.94
C HIS A 66 -27.58 3.48 14.24
N ASP A 67 -27.20 2.20 14.32
CA ASP A 67 -26.54 1.61 15.49
C ASP A 67 -25.02 1.63 15.34
N ILE A 68 -24.50 1.61 14.10
CA ILE A 68 -23.08 1.50 13.80
C ILE A 68 -22.68 2.57 12.78
N LEU A 69 -21.64 3.37 13.10
CA LEU A 69 -20.98 4.23 12.13
C LEU A 69 -19.67 3.60 11.68
N CYS A 70 -19.52 3.43 10.39
CA CYS A 70 -18.29 2.93 9.76
C CYS A 70 -17.61 4.02 8.92
N ALA A 71 -16.28 4.15 9.01
CA ALA A 71 -15.54 5.09 8.18
C ALA A 71 -14.08 4.67 7.93
N GLY A 72 -13.74 4.50 6.65
CA GLY A 72 -12.35 4.41 6.17
C GLY A 72 -11.88 5.79 5.71
N PHE A 73 -11.61 6.71 6.64
CA PHE A 73 -11.36 8.11 6.31
C PHE A 73 -9.90 8.36 5.87
N PRO A 74 -9.64 9.31 4.91
CA PRO A 74 -8.29 9.63 4.48
C PRO A 74 -7.50 10.32 5.58
N CYS A 75 -6.20 9.98 5.70
CA CYS A 75 -5.28 10.63 6.62
C CYS A 75 -4.90 12.02 6.08
N GLN A 76 -5.63 13.04 6.47
CA GLN A 76 -5.28 14.44 6.20
C GLN A 76 -4.56 15.05 7.41
N PRO A 77 -3.62 16.01 7.23
CA PRO A 77 -2.96 16.65 8.34
C PRO A 77 -3.98 17.42 9.19
N PHE A 78 -4.01 17.10 10.48
CA PHE A 78 -4.78 17.84 11.47
C PHE A 78 -4.06 19.15 11.75
N SER A 79 -4.57 20.30 11.29
CA SER A 79 -3.98 21.59 11.64
C SER A 79 -4.38 21.98 13.06
N GLN A 80 -3.39 22.39 13.86
CA GLN A 80 -3.66 22.93 15.21
C GLN A 80 -4.57 24.19 15.19
N ALA A 81 -4.63 24.90 14.06
CA ALA A 81 -5.48 26.07 13.88
C ALA A 81 -6.98 25.73 13.86
N GLY A 82 -7.37 24.51 13.41
CA GLY A 82 -8.76 24.05 13.44
C GLY A 82 -9.29 23.79 14.87
N TYR A 83 -8.39 23.57 15.82
CA TYR A 83 -8.75 23.26 17.20
C TYR A 83 -9.31 24.45 17.99
N GLN A 84 -9.00 25.69 17.56
CA GLN A 84 -9.41 26.91 18.29
C GLN A 84 -10.64 27.63 17.71
N GLN A 85 -11.07 27.32 16.49
CA GLN A 85 -12.10 28.11 15.80
C GLN A 85 -13.49 27.48 15.74
N GLY A 86 -13.69 26.26 16.22
CA GLY A 86 -15.00 25.60 16.16
C GLY A 86 -15.59 25.52 14.74
N PHE A 87 -16.83 25.08 14.61
CA PHE A 87 -17.57 24.89 13.33
C PHE A 87 -17.79 26.15 12.45
N LYS A 88 -17.09 27.25 12.69
CA LYS A 88 -17.31 28.55 11.99
C LYS A 88 -16.18 28.93 11.02
N ASP A 89 -15.45 27.99 10.43
CA ASP A 89 -14.55 28.34 9.34
C ASP A 89 -15.34 28.51 8.03
N SER A 90 -15.48 29.78 7.61
CA SER A 90 -16.19 30.22 6.40
C SER A 90 -15.50 29.78 5.09
N LYS A 91 -14.47 28.93 5.13
CA LYS A 91 -13.72 28.43 3.96
C LYS A 91 -13.83 26.91 3.71
N GLY A 92 -14.74 26.19 4.35
CA GLY A 92 -15.16 24.85 3.95
C GLY A 92 -14.06 23.77 3.93
N ARG A 93 -12.95 23.94 4.65
CA ARG A 93 -11.85 22.97 4.72
C ARG A 93 -11.72 22.34 6.11
N GLY A 94 -12.86 21.95 6.70
CA GLY A 94 -12.89 21.10 7.88
C GLY A 94 -12.20 19.77 7.58
N ASN A 95 -11.44 19.24 8.54
CA ASN A 95 -10.89 17.88 8.46
C ASN A 95 -12.07 16.89 8.31
N LEU A 96 -11.96 15.91 7.42
CA LEU A 96 -13.03 14.91 7.20
C LEU A 96 -13.42 14.15 8.48
N PHE A 97 -12.51 14.03 9.44
CA PHE A 97 -12.83 13.52 10.77
C PHE A 97 -13.80 14.42 11.56
N ASP A 98 -13.82 15.74 11.28
CA ASP A 98 -14.78 16.67 11.90
C ASP A 98 -16.21 16.34 11.48
N ASN A 99 -16.43 15.88 10.24
CA ASN A 99 -17.74 15.45 9.78
C ASN A 99 -18.19 14.16 10.47
N ILE A 100 -17.26 13.22 10.72
CA ILE A 100 -17.55 12.05 11.55
C ILE A 100 -18.01 12.50 12.94
N CYS A 101 -17.26 13.38 13.61
CA CYS A 101 -17.61 13.90 14.93
C CYS A 101 -19.00 14.60 14.95
N ALA A 102 -19.33 15.37 13.91
CA ALA A 102 -20.63 16.04 13.80
C ALA A 102 -21.80 15.04 13.69
N ILE A 103 -21.58 13.92 13.00
CA ILE A 103 -22.57 12.86 12.93
C ILE A 103 -22.71 12.15 14.28
N LEU A 104 -21.59 11.84 14.93
CA LEU A 104 -21.59 11.21 16.26
C LEU A 104 -22.29 12.07 17.30
N GLU A 105 -22.11 13.41 17.25
CA GLU A 105 -22.76 14.38 18.17
C GLU A 105 -24.29 14.43 18.00
N VAL A 106 -24.78 14.20 16.78
CA VAL A 106 -26.23 14.29 16.47
C VAL A 106 -26.94 12.95 16.61
N LYS A 107 -26.25 11.84 16.26
CA LYS A 107 -26.87 10.52 16.08
C LYS A 107 -26.56 9.53 17.21
N HIS A 108 -25.48 9.72 17.95
CA HIS A 108 -25.07 8.88 19.08
C HIS A 108 -25.15 7.36 18.78
N PRO A 109 -24.61 6.86 17.62
CA PRO A 109 -24.66 5.43 17.33
C PRO A 109 -23.96 4.63 18.44
N ARG A 110 -24.46 3.42 18.69
CA ARG A 110 -23.90 2.56 19.74
C ARG A 110 -22.44 2.23 19.46
N TYR A 111 -22.08 1.91 18.20
CA TYR A 111 -20.74 1.49 17.82
C TYR A 111 -20.13 2.42 16.76
N VAL A 112 -18.81 2.59 16.84
CA VAL A 112 -18.01 3.30 15.83
C VAL A 112 -16.88 2.40 15.39
N LEU A 113 -16.76 2.14 14.10
CA LEU A 113 -15.69 1.36 13.48
C LEU A 113 -14.92 2.25 12.49
N LEU A 114 -13.68 2.60 12.83
CA LEU A 114 -12.84 3.44 11.95
C LEU A 114 -11.61 2.66 11.47
N GLU A 115 -11.23 2.90 10.24
CA GLU A 115 -9.99 2.35 9.65
C GLU A 115 -9.11 3.48 9.11
N ASN A 116 -7.79 3.31 9.24
CA ASN A 116 -6.84 4.23 8.65
C ASN A 116 -5.47 3.57 8.42
N VAL A 117 -4.52 4.31 7.82
CA VAL A 117 -3.14 3.83 7.64
C VAL A 117 -2.45 3.60 9.00
N SER A 118 -1.59 2.59 9.08
CA SER A 118 -0.92 2.18 10.32
C SER A 118 -0.08 3.28 10.97
N ASN A 119 0.36 4.28 10.20
CA ASN A 119 1.14 5.40 10.72
C ASN A 119 0.30 6.48 11.45
N LEU A 120 -1.03 6.38 11.46
CA LEU A 120 -1.91 7.38 12.12
C LEU A 120 -1.51 7.64 13.57
N LYS A 121 -1.18 6.57 14.32
CA LYS A 121 -0.78 6.66 15.74
C LYS A 121 0.56 7.37 15.95
N GLY A 122 1.48 7.28 14.98
CA GLY A 122 2.79 7.95 15.01
C GLY A 122 2.83 9.28 14.27
N HIS A 123 1.79 9.60 13.51
CA HIS A 123 1.73 10.83 12.72
C HIS A 123 1.81 12.09 13.62
N ASP A 124 2.61 13.08 13.17
CA ASP A 124 2.85 14.31 13.91
C ASP A 124 3.27 14.04 15.37
N HIS A 125 4.27 13.18 15.57
CA HIS A 125 4.77 12.79 16.90
C HIS A 125 3.66 12.27 17.85
N GLY A 126 2.62 11.66 17.29
CA GLY A 126 1.48 11.11 18.02
C GLY A 126 0.36 12.13 18.31
N ASN A 127 0.51 13.37 17.92
CA ASN A 127 -0.51 14.41 18.17
C ASN A 127 -1.83 14.11 17.45
N THR A 128 -1.76 13.61 16.21
CA THR A 128 -2.95 13.22 15.44
C THR A 128 -3.83 12.23 16.20
N TRP A 129 -3.23 11.18 16.75
CA TRP A 129 -3.97 10.20 17.55
C TRP A 129 -4.55 10.79 18.82
N LYS A 130 -3.78 11.61 19.54
CA LYS A 130 -4.26 12.29 20.77
C LYS A 130 -5.50 13.13 20.51
N VAL A 131 -5.54 13.85 19.39
CA VAL A 131 -6.70 14.68 19.00
C VAL A 131 -7.90 13.80 18.69
N ILE A 132 -7.75 12.76 17.87
CA ILE A 132 -8.84 11.82 17.52
C ILE A 132 -9.40 11.18 18.80
N HIS A 133 -8.53 10.61 19.63
CA HIS A 133 -8.92 9.96 20.86
C HIS A 133 -9.71 10.89 21.79
N LYS A 134 -9.14 12.10 22.05
CA LYS A 134 -9.80 13.10 22.90
C LYS A 134 -11.19 13.44 22.40
N ARG A 135 -11.36 13.70 21.11
CA ARG A 135 -12.66 14.07 20.53
C ARG A 135 -13.71 12.94 20.66
N LEU A 136 -13.29 11.68 20.46
CA LEU A 136 -14.20 10.55 20.65
C LEU A 136 -14.64 10.42 22.12
N VAL A 137 -13.72 10.63 23.06
CA VAL A 137 -14.03 10.63 24.50
C VAL A 137 -14.94 11.81 24.87
N ASP A 138 -14.67 13.01 24.36
CA ASP A 138 -15.48 14.21 24.59
C ASP A 138 -16.94 14.02 24.04
N LEU A 139 -17.12 13.18 23.02
CA LEU A 139 -18.41 12.78 22.46
C LEU A 139 -19.08 11.60 23.19
N ASN A 140 -18.62 11.29 24.39
CA ASN A 140 -19.17 10.22 25.26
C ASN A 140 -18.95 8.79 24.74
N TYR A 141 -17.81 8.53 24.03
CA TYR A 141 -17.44 7.19 23.59
C TYR A 141 -16.31 6.60 24.44
N HIS A 142 -16.47 5.36 24.85
CA HIS A 142 -15.38 4.50 25.29
C HIS A 142 -14.56 4.09 24.05
N VAL A 143 -13.26 4.39 24.03
CA VAL A 143 -12.36 4.09 22.93
C VAL A 143 -11.47 2.92 23.32
N TYR A 144 -11.65 1.76 22.68
CA TYR A 144 -10.78 0.60 22.89
C TYR A 144 -9.39 0.88 22.33
N GLU A 145 -8.33 0.39 22.99
CA GLU A 145 -6.95 0.61 22.54
C GLU A 145 -6.75 0.10 21.10
N PRO A 146 -6.51 0.98 20.11
CA PRO A 146 -6.57 0.61 18.71
C PRO A 146 -5.44 -0.34 18.32
N GLN A 147 -5.74 -1.27 17.42
CA GLN A 147 -4.82 -2.31 16.99
C GLN A 147 -4.43 -2.14 15.51
N ILE A 148 -3.16 -2.45 15.20
CA ILE A 148 -2.67 -2.53 13.83
C ILE A 148 -2.76 -3.98 13.38
N LEU A 149 -3.68 -4.23 12.47
CA LEU A 149 -3.96 -5.57 11.94
C LEU A 149 -3.59 -5.64 10.46
N SER A 150 -3.31 -6.87 9.99
CA SER A 150 -2.97 -7.11 8.58
C SER A 150 -3.43 -8.51 8.16
N PRO A 151 -4.07 -8.67 6.98
CA PRO A 151 -4.68 -9.94 6.55
C PRO A 151 -3.75 -11.15 6.61
N HIS A 152 -2.46 -11.00 6.29
CA HIS A 152 -1.50 -12.10 6.32
C HIS A 152 -1.35 -12.77 7.70
N GLN A 153 -1.75 -12.09 8.76
CA GLN A 153 -1.72 -12.65 10.13
C GLN A 153 -2.74 -13.79 10.32
N TRP A 154 -3.70 -13.93 9.39
CA TRP A 154 -4.73 -14.98 9.36
C TRP A 154 -4.68 -15.83 8.09
N GLY A 155 -3.52 -15.90 7.43
CA GLY A 155 -3.35 -16.73 6.25
C GLY A 155 -3.85 -16.11 4.94
N ILE A 156 -4.45 -14.91 4.97
CA ILE A 156 -4.86 -14.21 3.76
C ILE A 156 -3.61 -13.64 3.10
N PRO A 157 -3.35 -13.91 1.81
CA PRO A 157 -2.05 -13.61 1.22
C PRO A 157 -1.90 -12.13 0.80
N GLN A 158 -2.15 -11.22 1.75
CA GLN A 158 -1.93 -9.78 1.58
C GLN A 158 -1.25 -9.15 2.80
N HIS A 159 -0.14 -8.45 2.60
CA HIS A 159 0.48 -7.62 3.62
C HIS A 159 -0.06 -6.19 3.54
N ARG A 160 -1.11 -5.88 4.31
CA ARG A 160 -1.78 -4.59 4.39
C ARG A 160 -2.01 -4.19 5.84
N ARG A 161 -1.05 -3.48 6.42
CA ARG A 161 -1.15 -3.00 7.81
C ARG A 161 -2.07 -1.78 7.88
N ARG A 162 -3.12 -1.87 8.70
CA ARG A 162 -4.07 -0.79 8.97
C ARG A 162 -4.35 -0.70 10.46
N ILE A 163 -4.57 0.52 10.94
CA ILE A 163 -5.07 0.74 12.30
C ILE A 163 -6.58 0.68 12.28
N TYR A 164 -7.15 -0.06 13.22
CA TYR A 164 -8.58 -0.16 13.45
C TYR A 164 -8.89 0.44 14.81
N ILE A 165 -9.90 1.33 14.85
CA ILE A 165 -10.36 2.03 16.03
C ILE A 165 -11.81 1.59 16.25
N VAL A 166 -12.07 1.00 17.40
CA VAL A 166 -13.41 0.55 17.82
C VAL A 166 -13.81 1.39 19.01
N CYS A 167 -15.05 1.93 18.96
CA CYS A 167 -15.60 2.66 20.09
C CYS A 167 -17.02 2.17 20.37
N GLU A 168 -17.47 2.33 21.60
CA GLU A 168 -18.84 2.11 22.05
C GLU A 168 -19.31 3.30 22.88
N HIS A 169 -20.53 3.77 22.61
CA HIS A 169 -21.12 4.88 23.35
C HIS A 169 -21.31 4.47 24.81
N ASN A 170 -20.96 5.34 25.78
CA ASN A 170 -20.92 5.02 27.20
C ASN A 170 -22.28 4.63 27.78
N ASP A 171 -23.40 5.07 27.18
CA ASP A 171 -24.74 4.64 27.58
C ASP A 171 -24.99 3.15 27.39
N TYR A 172 -24.25 2.51 26.47
CA TYR A 172 -24.33 1.08 26.13
C TYR A 172 -23.14 0.29 26.67
N TRP A 173 -22.05 0.99 26.97
CA TRP A 173 -20.83 0.35 27.47
C TRP A 173 -21.02 -0.16 28.90
N LYS A 174 -20.90 -1.46 29.07
CA LYS A 174 -20.97 -2.13 30.37
C LYS A 174 -19.69 -2.93 30.54
N ASP A 175 -18.77 -2.45 31.35
CA ASP A 175 -17.46 -3.06 31.68
C ASP A 175 -16.94 -3.99 30.58
N GLY A 176 -16.65 -3.35 29.43
CA GLY A 176 -16.79 -3.95 28.14
C GLY A 176 -15.67 -4.90 27.79
N ASN A 177 -16.04 -6.09 27.50
CA ASN A 177 -15.19 -7.20 27.11
C ASN A 177 -14.98 -7.28 25.59
N PHE A 178 -14.86 -6.15 24.87
CA PHE A 178 -14.43 -6.24 23.48
C PHE A 178 -12.91 -6.46 23.43
N GLU A 179 -12.52 -7.51 22.75
CA GLU A 179 -11.12 -7.78 22.41
C GLU A 179 -10.98 -7.85 20.89
N TYR A 180 -9.90 -7.25 20.39
CA TYR A 180 -9.55 -7.39 18.98
C TYR A 180 -9.23 -8.86 18.65
N PRO A 181 -9.48 -9.30 17.40
CA PRO A 181 -9.18 -10.66 16.99
C PRO A 181 -7.68 -10.95 17.10
N THR A 182 -7.34 -12.08 17.73
CA THR A 182 -5.96 -12.52 17.92
C THR A 182 -5.39 -13.12 16.62
N PRO A 183 -4.21 -12.66 16.15
CA PRO A 183 -3.54 -13.24 15.00
C PRO A 183 -3.27 -14.74 15.13
N GLN A 184 -3.54 -15.52 14.10
CA GLN A 184 -3.42 -16.98 14.11
C GLN A 184 -2.06 -17.51 13.62
N LYS A 185 -1.13 -16.64 13.19
CA LYS A 185 0.18 -17.00 12.61
C LYS A 185 0.11 -18.05 11.47
N GLN A 186 -1.00 -18.09 10.77
CA GLN A 186 -1.22 -18.99 9.65
C GLN A 186 -0.32 -18.58 8.47
N LYS A 187 0.29 -19.58 7.81
CA LYS A 187 1.06 -19.31 6.58
C LYS A 187 0.09 -18.95 5.47
N SER A 188 0.44 -17.92 4.70
CA SER A 188 -0.29 -17.52 3.50
C SER A 188 0.49 -17.92 2.24
N ASN A 189 -0.25 -18.21 1.17
CA ASN A 189 0.32 -18.54 -0.13
C ASN A 189 -0.58 -17.96 -1.22
N ILE A 190 -0.06 -16.98 -1.98
CA ILE A 190 -0.86 -16.35 -3.06
C ILE A 190 -1.25 -17.33 -4.16
N LYS A 191 -0.47 -18.40 -4.36
CA LYS A 191 -0.75 -19.40 -5.38
C LYS A 191 -2.11 -20.09 -5.20
N GLU A 192 -2.64 -20.11 -3.99
CA GLU A 192 -3.96 -20.68 -3.67
C GLU A 192 -5.13 -19.80 -4.15
N LEU A 193 -4.89 -18.52 -4.42
CA LEU A 193 -5.89 -17.58 -4.93
C LEU A 193 -5.77 -17.29 -6.43
N ILE A 194 -4.74 -17.83 -7.09
CA ILE A 194 -4.53 -17.62 -8.53
C ILE A 194 -5.64 -18.34 -9.31
N ASP A 195 -6.29 -17.58 -10.17
CA ASP A 195 -7.30 -18.08 -11.11
C ASP A 195 -6.70 -18.14 -12.51
N THR A 196 -6.40 -19.35 -12.97
CA THR A 196 -5.80 -19.58 -14.29
C THR A 196 -6.81 -19.44 -15.44
N ASP A 197 -8.11 -19.47 -15.13
CA ASP A 197 -9.18 -19.42 -16.11
C ASP A 197 -9.81 -18.01 -16.23
N ASP A 198 -9.36 -17.06 -15.38
CA ASP A 198 -9.80 -15.67 -15.44
C ASP A 198 -9.36 -15.02 -16.76
N LEU A 199 -10.32 -14.67 -17.60
CA LEU A 199 -10.09 -14.03 -18.90
C LEU A 199 -9.83 -12.51 -18.78
N ASP A 200 -10.07 -11.90 -17.63
CA ASP A 200 -9.79 -10.48 -17.37
C ASP A 200 -8.33 -10.27 -16.91
N TYR A 201 -7.40 -10.79 -17.68
CA TYR A 201 -5.97 -10.69 -17.37
C TYR A 201 -5.24 -9.72 -18.32
N LEU A 202 -4.11 -9.17 -17.83
CA LEU A 202 -3.15 -8.44 -18.64
C LEU A 202 -1.88 -9.28 -18.82
N PRO A 203 -1.52 -9.69 -20.05
CA PRO A 203 -0.25 -10.36 -20.32
C PRO A 203 0.92 -9.40 -20.10
N LEU A 204 2.11 -9.94 -19.85
CA LEU A 204 3.30 -9.11 -19.76
C LEU A 204 3.63 -8.50 -21.12
N LYS A 205 3.96 -7.21 -21.12
CA LYS A 205 4.51 -6.53 -22.29
C LYS A 205 5.87 -7.16 -22.65
N GLN A 206 6.21 -7.16 -23.93
CA GLN A 206 7.51 -7.70 -24.41
C GLN A 206 8.69 -7.02 -23.71
N SER A 207 8.63 -5.68 -23.50
CA SER A 207 9.67 -4.96 -22.78
C SER A 207 9.83 -5.43 -21.34
N THR A 208 8.72 -5.73 -20.64
CA THR A 208 8.76 -6.28 -19.28
C THR A 208 9.34 -7.68 -19.24
N ARG A 209 9.00 -8.54 -20.20
CA ARG A 209 9.58 -9.89 -20.33
C ARG A 209 11.10 -9.80 -20.51
N LEU A 210 11.56 -8.99 -21.46
CA LEU A 210 12.98 -8.76 -21.70
C LEU A 210 13.71 -8.30 -20.42
N GLN A 211 13.12 -7.37 -19.67
CA GLN A 211 13.69 -6.89 -18.42
C GLN A 211 13.79 -8.00 -17.35
N LEU A 212 12.79 -8.87 -17.27
CA LEU A 212 12.84 -10.04 -16.39
C LEU A 212 13.90 -11.05 -16.82
N ASP A 213 14.04 -11.31 -18.11
CA ASP A 213 15.05 -12.24 -18.65
C ASP A 213 16.47 -11.75 -18.35
N VAL A 214 16.75 -10.46 -18.53
CA VAL A 214 18.06 -9.86 -18.22
C VAL A 214 18.34 -9.90 -16.72
N TRP A 215 17.36 -9.65 -15.84
CA TRP A 215 17.54 -9.80 -14.40
C TRP A 215 17.64 -11.28 -13.97
N GLU A 216 16.96 -12.20 -14.64
CA GLU A 216 17.12 -13.64 -14.40
C GLU A 216 18.55 -14.08 -14.76
N GLU A 217 19.12 -13.57 -15.86
CA GLU A 217 20.52 -13.83 -16.21
C GLU A 217 21.49 -13.27 -15.15
N PHE A 218 21.23 -12.07 -14.61
CA PHE A 218 22.00 -11.54 -13.47
C PHE A 218 22.00 -12.50 -12.27
N ILE A 219 20.83 -13.07 -11.93
CA ILE A 219 20.69 -14.04 -10.84
C ILE A 219 21.50 -15.30 -11.15
N LYS A 220 21.36 -15.88 -12.36
CA LYS A 220 22.08 -17.08 -12.80
C LYS A 220 23.59 -16.88 -12.75
N GLN A 221 24.10 -15.76 -13.28
CA GLN A 221 25.52 -15.45 -13.28
C GLN A 221 26.05 -15.23 -11.86
N THR A 222 25.31 -14.56 -10.99
CA THR A 222 25.69 -14.40 -9.58
C THR A 222 25.91 -15.76 -8.92
N VAL A 223 24.98 -16.70 -9.09
CA VAL A 223 25.07 -18.05 -8.52
C VAL A 223 26.18 -18.86 -9.18
N ALA A 224 26.33 -18.81 -10.50
CA ALA A 224 27.38 -19.53 -11.25
C ALA A 224 28.79 -19.13 -10.80
N HIS A 225 28.98 -17.90 -10.35
CA HIS A 225 30.25 -17.41 -9.78
C HIS A 225 30.35 -17.63 -8.25
N GLY A 226 29.52 -18.49 -7.67
CA GLY A 226 29.56 -18.86 -6.26
C GLY A 226 29.13 -17.76 -5.28
N GLN A 227 28.42 -16.73 -5.77
CA GLN A 227 27.94 -15.63 -4.97
C GLN A 227 26.47 -15.84 -4.55
N LYS A 228 26.08 -15.23 -3.45
CA LYS A 228 24.67 -15.11 -3.05
C LYS A 228 24.07 -13.83 -3.63
N ILE A 229 22.77 -13.87 -3.94
CA ILE A 229 22.06 -12.66 -4.34
C ILE A 229 22.14 -11.63 -3.20
N PRO A 230 22.57 -10.38 -3.47
CA PRO A 230 22.69 -9.35 -2.46
C PRO A 230 21.40 -9.13 -1.67
N ARG A 231 21.48 -9.08 -0.33
CA ARG A 231 20.36 -8.74 0.56
C ARG A 231 20.12 -7.22 0.69
N PHE A 232 21.01 -6.42 0.15
CA PHE A 232 20.83 -4.98 0.03
C PHE A 232 20.25 -4.64 -1.34
N PRO A 233 19.60 -3.47 -1.51
CA PRO A 233 19.11 -3.03 -2.81
C PRO A 233 20.23 -2.95 -3.84
N ILE A 234 20.10 -3.71 -4.93
CA ILE A 234 21.04 -3.67 -6.05
C ILE A 234 20.78 -2.39 -6.82
N TRP A 235 21.79 -1.54 -6.92
CA TRP A 235 21.80 -0.28 -7.64
C TRP A 235 22.79 -0.36 -8.78
N ALA A 236 22.37 -0.94 -9.91
CA ALA A 236 23.29 -1.16 -11.04
C ALA A 236 23.85 0.15 -11.60
N MET A 237 23.19 1.31 -11.37
CA MET A 237 23.74 2.61 -11.73
C MET A 237 25.08 2.92 -11.04
N GLU A 238 25.45 2.23 -9.98
CA GLU A 238 26.74 2.36 -9.27
C GLU A 238 27.79 1.36 -9.76
N PHE A 239 27.43 0.42 -10.62
CA PHE A 239 28.37 -0.53 -11.17
C PHE A 239 29.36 0.18 -12.08
N GLY A 240 30.65 0.00 -11.82
CA GLY A 240 31.74 0.67 -12.51
C GLY A 240 31.98 2.13 -12.13
N ALA A 241 31.16 2.74 -11.29
CA ALA A 241 31.33 4.10 -10.82
C ALA A 241 32.46 4.24 -9.80
N ASN A 242 33.20 5.37 -9.86
CA ASN A 242 34.27 5.66 -8.93
C ASN A 242 34.38 7.14 -8.50
N TYR A 243 33.34 7.95 -8.75
CA TYR A 243 33.26 9.31 -8.23
C TYR A 243 33.23 9.32 -6.70
N GLU A 244 33.75 10.38 -6.10
CA GLU A 244 33.77 10.55 -4.63
C GLU A 244 32.40 10.94 -4.09
N TYR A 245 32.03 10.48 -2.87
CA TYR A 245 30.72 10.72 -2.28
C TYR A 245 30.69 10.68 -0.73
N LEU A 246 31.81 10.29 -0.09
CA LEU A 246 31.83 10.05 1.36
C LEU A 246 31.75 11.35 2.17
N ASP A 247 32.56 12.34 1.81
CA ASP A 247 32.68 13.59 2.55
C ASP A 247 31.63 14.60 2.06
N LYS A 248 31.43 14.67 0.74
CA LYS A 248 30.54 15.65 0.11
C LYS A 248 29.77 15.01 -1.05
N ALA A 249 28.46 15.29 -1.11
CA ALA A 249 27.64 14.81 -2.22
C ALA A 249 28.15 15.42 -3.56
N PRO A 250 28.12 14.66 -4.68
CA PRO A 250 28.69 15.10 -5.96
C PRO A 250 28.17 16.46 -6.44
N ALA A 251 26.87 16.76 -6.25
CA ALA A 251 26.27 18.03 -6.64
C ALA A 251 26.86 19.26 -5.89
N TYR A 252 27.63 19.05 -4.85
CA TYR A 252 28.31 20.10 -4.09
C TYR A 252 29.84 20.08 -4.31
N GLN A 253 30.35 19.23 -5.18
CA GLN A 253 31.77 19.15 -5.53
C GLN A 253 32.09 20.08 -6.70
N SER A 254 33.41 20.31 -6.89
CA SER A 254 33.87 21.05 -8.05
C SER A 254 34.00 20.15 -9.28
N ILE A 255 34.01 20.76 -10.45
CA ILE A 255 34.12 20.06 -11.73
C ILE A 255 35.43 19.24 -11.81
N GLU A 256 36.54 19.74 -11.23
CA GLU A 256 37.85 19.07 -11.25
C GLU A 256 37.84 17.77 -10.46
N LYS A 257 36.99 17.66 -9.43
CA LYS A 257 36.83 16.42 -8.64
C LYS A 257 36.02 15.36 -9.37
N LEU A 258 35.10 15.78 -10.24
CA LEU A 258 34.19 14.87 -10.97
C LEU A 258 34.76 14.45 -12.33
N ARG A 259 35.35 15.38 -13.07
CA ARG A 259 35.86 15.13 -14.43
C ARG A 259 36.94 14.02 -14.42
N GLY A 260 36.87 13.12 -15.42
CA GLY A 260 37.75 11.97 -15.54
C GLY A 260 37.47 10.82 -14.59
N LYS A 261 36.47 10.94 -13.73
CA LYS A 261 35.92 9.82 -12.95
C LYS A 261 34.87 9.06 -13.76
N LYS A 262 34.35 7.98 -13.18
CA LYS A 262 33.23 7.19 -13.75
C LYS A 262 31.98 7.39 -12.92
N GLY A 263 30.88 7.58 -13.61
CA GLY A 263 29.54 7.84 -13.05
C GLY A 263 28.55 6.72 -13.31
N HIS A 264 27.37 7.06 -13.81
CA HIS A 264 26.26 6.16 -14.09
C HIS A 264 26.68 4.98 -14.97
N LEU A 265 26.47 3.73 -14.51
CA LEU A 265 26.85 2.50 -15.21
C LEU A 265 28.32 2.47 -15.69
N GLY A 266 29.21 3.13 -14.97
CA GLY A 266 30.63 3.18 -15.30
C GLY A 266 30.98 4.09 -16.47
N MET A 267 30.08 4.92 -16.99
CA MET A 267 30.38 5.92 -18.03
C MET A 267 31.34 6.97 -17.53
N ASN A 268 32.18 7.47 -18.44
CA ASN A 268 33.11 8.57 -18.10
C ASN A 268 32.32 9.83 -17.74
N ILE A 269 32.79 10.57 -16.75
CA ILE A 269 32.25 11.87 -16.40
C ILE A 269 33.06 12.91 -17.19
N ASP A 270 32.46 13.37 -18.29
CA ASP A 270 33.04 14.37 -19.19
C ASP A 270 32.07 15.56 -19.27
N GLY A 271 32.64 16.76 -19.41
CA GLY A 271 31.82 17.96 -19.56
C GLY A 271 32.62 19.23 -19.34
N ASN A 272 32.15 20.36 -19.84
CA ASN A 272 32.77 21.66 -19.70
C ASN A 272 32.21 22.47 -18.53
N THR A 273 31.01 22.08 -18.06
CA THR A 273 30.35 22.69 -16.91
C THR A 273 30.09 21.65 -15.81
N LEU A 274 29.81 22.12 -14.61
CA LEU A 274 29.40 21.25 -13.52
C LEU A 274 28.10 20.51 -13.89
N SER A 275 27.17 21.18 -14.57
CA SER A 275 25.92 20.55 -15.03
C SER A 275 26.19 19.34 -15.91
N ASP A 276 27.07 19.48 -16.90
CA ASP A 276 27.41 18.38 -17.82
C ASP A 276 27.97 17.18 -17.05
N CYS A 277 28.89 17.43 -16.10
CA CYS A 277 29.46 16.38 -15.27
C CYS A 277 28.39 15.69 -14.39
N LEU A 278 27.42 16.45 -13.87
CA LEU A 278 26.34 15.91 -13.06
C LEU A 278 25.39 15.03 -13.88
N GLU A 279 25.17 15.32 -15.16
CA GLU A 279 24.38 14.48 -16.05
C GLU A 279 24.95 13.07 -16.25
N CYS A 280 26.26 12.91 -16.12
CA CYS A 280 26.92 11.61 -16.17
C CYS A 280 26.78 10.79 -14.88
N LEU A 281 26.18 11.32 -13.83
CA LEU A 281 26.01 10.64 -12.54
C LEU A 281 24.65 9.93 -12.42
N PRO A 282 24.47 9.00 -11.45
CA PRO A 282 23.16 8.53 -11.06
C PRO A 282 22.22 9.68 -10.68
N VAL A 283 20.94 9.58 -11.04
CA VAL A 283 19.95 10.66 -10.87
C VAL A 283 19.93 11.25 -9.46
N TYR A 284 20.01 10.41 -8.42
CA TYR A 284 20.00 10.86 -7.02
C TYR A 284 21.26 11.67 -6.61
N ALA A 285 22.33 11.58 -7.38
CA ALA A 285 23.60 12.28 -7.11
C ALA A 285 23.69 13.65 -7.79
N ARG A 286 22.74 13.97 -8.68
CA ARG A 286 22.70 15.20 -9.48
C ARG A 286 22.14 16.41 -8.73
N THR A 287 21.39 16.19 -7.64
CA THR A 287 20.59 17.24 -6.99
C THR A 287 21.19 17.70 -5.65
N LYS A 288 21.07 19.00 -5.37
CA LYS A 288 21.51 19.62 -4.11
C LYS A 288 20.48 19.44 -2.99
N THR A 289 20.18 18.19 -2.62
CA THR A 289 19.22 17.90 -1.54
C THR A 289 19.87 17.92 -0.15
N ALA A 290 21.11 17.46 -0.06
CA ALA A 290 21.90 17.48 1.18
C ALA A 290 23.39 17.55 0.82
N GLU A 291 24.17 18.30 1.59
CA GLU A 291 25.61 18.48 1.34
C GLU A 291 26.38 17.16 1.52
N THR A 292 25.93 16.32 2.44
CA THR A 292 26.46 14.97 2.68
C THR A 292 25.34 13.95 2.54
N PHE A 293 25.67 12.80 1.96
CA PHE A 293 24.72 11.69 1.91
C PHE A 293 24.53 11.06 3.30
N PRO A 294 23.30 10.63 3.64
CA PRO A 294 23.08 9.87 4.86
C PRO A 294 23.78 8.52 4.82
N ASP A 295 24.16 7.99 5.98
CA ASP A 295 25.01 6.80 6.11
C ASP A 295 24.44 5.55 5.40
N TRP A 296 23.11 5.36 5.43
CA TRP A 296 22.48 4.26 4.70
C TRP A 296 22.74 4.34 3.19
N LYS A 297 22.73 5.55 2.61
CA LYS A 297 23.00 5.76 1.17
C LYS A 297 24.47 5.51 0.85
N LYS A 298 25.38 6.02 1.68
CA LYS A 298 26.83 5.76 1.55
C LYS A 298 27.10 4.26 1.58
N SER A 299 26.49 3.54 2.51
CA SER A 299 26.59 2.09 2.62
C SER A 299 26.09 1.38 1.35
N TYR A 300 24.95 1.80 0.78
CA TYR A 300 24.44 1.18 -0.45
C TYR A 300 25.37 1.42 -1.64
N ILE A 301 25.90 2.63 -1.82
CA ILE A 301 26.86 2.95 -2.87
C ILE A 301 28.10 2.06 -2.73
N SER A 302 28.73 2.02 -1.55
CA SER A 302 29.93 1.23 -1.29
C SER A 302 29.72 -0.25 -1.63
N ARG A 303 28.64 -0.86 -1.08
CA ARG A 303 28.33 -2.29 -1.27
C ARG A 303 28.04 -2.65 -2.74
N ASN A 304 27.38 -1.78 -3.48
CA ASN A 304 27.13 -2.01 -4.90
C ASN A 304 28.40 -1.91 -5.74
N ARG A 305 29.29 -0.95 -5.45
CA ARG A 305 30.59 -0.84 -6.13
C ARG A 305 31.50 -2.01 -5.80
N GLU A 306 31.52 -2.45 -4.55
CA GLU A 306 32.27 -3.64 -4.11
C GLU A 306 31.75 -4.91 -4.81
N PHE A 307 30.43 -5.10 -4.85
CA PHE A 307 29.81 -6.22 -5.56
C PHE A 307 30.19 -6.22 -7.04
N TYR A 308 30.13 -5.07 -7.71
CA TYR A 308 30.56 -4.96 -9.10
C TYR A 308 32.05 -5.31 -9.24
N TYR A 309 32.89 -4.77 -8.39
CA TYR A 309 34.34 -4.99 -8.48
C TYR A 309 34.69 -6.48 -8.37
N ASN A 310 34.08 -7.18 -7.46
CA ASN A 310 34.26 -8.62 -7.25
C ASN A 310 33.67 -9.48 -8.37
N ASN A 311 32.79 -8.95 -9.18
CA ASN A 311 32.05 -9.65 -10.23
C ASN A 311 32.23 -9.03 -11.62
N LYS A 312 33.25 -8.19 -11.80
CA LYS A 312 33.48 -7.40 -13.00
C LYS A 312 33.59 -8.24 -14.28
N SER A 313 34.12 -9.45 -14.19
CA SER A 313 34.36 -10.35 -15.34
C SER A 313 33.13 -10.63 -16.17
N TRP A 314 31.95 -10.74 -15.52
CA TRP A 314 30.69 -10.98 -16.19
C TRP A 314 29.77 -9.75 -16.19
N LEU A 315 29.87 -8.89 -15.17
CA LEU A 315 29.01 -7.70 -15.07
C LEU A 315 29.30 -6.68 -16.20
N ASP A 316 30.52 -6.57 -16.69
CA ASP A 316 30.85 -5.69 -17.83
C ASP A 316 30.07 -6.05 -19.10
N THR A 317 29.75 -7.35 -19.29
CA THR A 317 28.93 -7.79 -20.40
C THR A 317 27.44 -7.55 -20.11
N TRP A 318 26.99 -7.90 -18.94
CA TRP A 318 25.60 -7.72 -18.52
C TRP A 318 25.16 -6.24 -18.51
N LEU A 319 26.05 -5.31 -18.13
CA LEU A 319 25.75 -3.87 -18.11
C LEU A 319 25.34 -3.32 -19.48
N LYS A 320 25.80 -3.92 -20.58
CA LYS A 320 25.43 -3.50 -21.93
C LYS A 320 23.95 -3.73 -22.24
N GLU A 321 23.34 -4.70 -21.58
CA GLU A 321 21.90 -5.03 -21.78
C GLU A 321 20.97 -4.01 -21.11
N ILE A 322 21.48 -3.24 -20.13
CA ILE A 322 20.68 -2.32 -19.31
C ILE A 322 21.02 -0.85 -19.49
N GLN A 323 21.95 -0.51 -20.36
CA GLN A 323 22.50 0.84 -20.49
C GLN A 323 21.45 1.90 -20.84
N ASP A 324 20.40 1.52 -21.58
CA ASP A 324 19.33 2.40 -22.06
C ASP A 324 18.06 2.30 -21.19
N TRP A 325 18.14 1.59 -20.06
CA TRP A 325 16.95 1.41 -19.23
C TRP A 325 16.70 2.61 -18.32
N GLU A 326 15.42 2.81 -18.00
CA GLU A 326 15.01 3.79 -16.99
C GLU A 326 15.65 3.47 -15.62
N ASN A 327 15.95 4.53 -14.85
CA ASN A 327 16.61 4.43 -13.55
C ASN A 327 15.89 3.51 -12.54
N SER A 328 14.56 3.35 -12.67
CA SER A 328 13.78 2.41 -11.82
C SER A 328 14.01 0.95 -12.20
N HIS A 329 14.29 0.65 -13.47
CA HIS A 329 14.44 -0.71 -13.98
C HIS A 329 15.83 -1.29 -13.79
N ILE A 330 16.84 -0.44 -13.52
CA ILE A 330 18.21 -0.85 -13.20
C ILE A 330 18.47 -1.00 -11.69
N LYS A 331 17.39 -1.12 -10.91
CA LYS A 331 17.43 -1.39 -9.46
C LYS A 331 16.61 -2.63 -9.14
N LEU A 332 17.17 -3.50 -8.29
CA LEU A 332 16.46 -4.70 -7.86
C LEU A 332 16.57 -4.89 -6.34
N GLU A 333 15.45 -5.19 -5.69
CA GLU A 333 15.37 -5.59 -4.29
C GLU A 333 14.99 -7.07 -4.19
N TRP A 334 15.94 -7.92 -3.81
CA TRP A 334 15.72 -9.33 -3.57
C TRP A 334 15.26 -9.56 -2.13
N ASN A 335 13.96 -9.76 -1.92
CA ASN A 335 13.35 -9.99 -0.60
C ASN A 335 12.93 -11.45 -0.40
N CYS A 336 13.68 -12.40 -0.96
CA CYS A 336 13.39 -13.83 -0.87
C CYS A 336 14.30 -14.59 0.12
N GLY A 337 15.31 -13.89 0.68
CA GLY A 337 16.31 -14.54 1.53
C GLY A 337 17.34 -15.34 0.72
N ASP A 338 18.04 -16.26 1.39
CA ASP A 338 18.97 -17.17 0.75
C ASP A 338 18.20 -18.39 0.23
N GLU A 339 18.36 -18.70 -1.04
CA GLU A 339 17.76 -19.84 -1.70
C GLU A 339 18.84 -20.69 -2.39
N ALA A 340 18.63 -22.00 -2.43
CA ALA A 340 19.56 -22.92 -3.10
C ALA A 340 19.53 -22.75 -4.62
N ARG A 341 18.39 -22.36 -5.17
CA ARG A 341 18.18 -22.11 -6.61
C ARG A 341 17.34 -20.85 -6.80
N PRO A 342 17.91 -19.67 -6.61
CA PRO A 342 17.17 -18.43 -6.78
C PRO A 342 16.81 -18.24 -8.25
N THR A 343 15.57 -17.83 -8.50
CA THR A 343 15.03 -17.53 -9.84
C THR A 343 13.88 -16.53 -9.70
N LEU A 344 13.61 -15.74 -10.73
CA LEU A 344 12.42 -14.89 -10.80
C LEU A 344 11.15 -15.67 -11.18
N GLU A 345 11.31 -16.85 -11.78
CA GLU A 345 10.20 -17.59 -12.37
C GLU A 345 9.07 -17.94 -11.39
N ASP A 346 9.37 -18.14 -10.12
CA ASP A 346 8.39 -18.50 -9.10
C ASP A 346 8.09 -17.38 -8.06
N LYS A 347 8.52 -16.15 -8.35
CA LYS A 347 8.45 -15.01 -7.43
C LYS A 347 7.37 -13.99 -7.80
N ILE A 348 6.82 -13.32 -6.79
CA ILE A 348 6.02 -12.11 -6.99
C ILE A 348 6.97 -10.97 -7.34
N ILE A 349 6.71 -10.31 -8.47
CA ILE A 349 7.53 -9.19 -8.93
C ILE A 349 6.68 -7.93 -9.02
N GLN A 350 7.26 -6.78 -8.64
CA GLN A 350 6.65 -5.47 -8.80
C GLN A 350 7.64 -4.48 -9.38
N PHE A 351 7.24 -3.81 -10.44
CA PHE A 351 7.94 -2.64 -10.97
C PHE A 351 7.45 -1.40 -10.22
N ARG A 352 8.37 -0.70 -9.56
CA ARG A 352 8.09 0.48 -8.74
C ARG A 352 9.03 1.62 -9.11
N ALA A 353 8.65 2.85 -8.84
CA ALA A 353 9.54 4.00 -9.04
C ALA A 353 10.88 3.87 -8.28
N SER A 354 10.89 3.15 -7.15
CA SER A 354 12.09 2.90 -6.35
C SER A 354 12.94 1.73 -6.85
N GLY A 355 12.43 0.90 -7.76
CA GLY A 355 13.10 -0.27 -8.30
C GLY A 355 12.20 -1.51 -8.38
N ILE A 356 12.70 -2.54 -9.03
CA ILE A 356 12.03 -3.84 -9.14
C ILE A 356 12.12 -4.55 -7.78
N ARG A 357 11.00 -4.99 -7.25
CA ARG A 357 10.94 -5.78 -6.02
C ARG A 357 10.60 -7.22 -6.33
N VAL A 358 11.37 -8.13 -5.76
CA VAL A 358 11.17 -9.59 -5.85
C VAL A 358 10.85 -10.14 -4.48
N LYS A 359 9.79 -10.95 -4.38
CA LYS A 359 9.32 -11.56 -3.11
C LYS A 359 8.88 -13.00 -3.32
N ASN A 360 8.99 -13.81 -2.28
CA ASN A 360 8.39 -15.14 -2.25
C ASN A 360 6.85 -15.07 -2.42
N PRO A 361 6.21 -16.09 -3.01
CA PRO A 361 4.77 -16.11 -3.27
C PRO A 361 3.92 -16.37 -2.02
N THR A 362 4.33 -15.81 -0.87
CA THR A 362 3.61 -15.94 0.39
C THR A 362 2.42 -14.98 0.46
N PHE A 363 2.67 -13.71 0.14
CA PHE A 363 1.63 -12.67 0.12
C PHE A 363 2.02 -11.50 -0.80
N VAL A 364 1.03 -10.89 -1.41
CA VAL A 364 1.19 -9.64 -2.15
C VAL A 364 1.26 -8.45 -1.17
N PRO A 365 1.95 -7.37 -1.54
CA PRO A 365 1.92 -6.13 -0.78
C PRO A 365 0.53 -5.48 -0.85
N ALA A 366 0.31 -4.46 -0.03
CA ALA A 366 -0.84 -3.59 -0.20
C ALA A 366 -0.86 -3.04 -1.62
N LEU A 367 -2.02 -3.09 -2.27
CA LEU A 367 -2.20 -2.54 -3.60
C LEU A 367 -1.94 -1.04 -3.56
N ASN A 368 -1.33 -0.52 -4.61
CA ASN A 368 -0.93 0.88 -4.66
C ASN A 368 -2.07 1.77 -5.14
N LEU A 369 -2.17 2.95 -4.55
CA LEU A 369 -3.15 3.99 -4.85
C LEU A 369 -3.11 4.51 -6.30
N VAL A 370 -2.01 4.34 -7.02
CA VAL A 370 -1.86 4.80 -8.42
C VAL A 370 -2.14 3.72 -9.46
N GLY A 371 -2.48 2.49 -9.06
CA GLY A 371 -2.84 1.41 -9.99
C GLY A 371 -1.73 0.94 -10.94
N THR A 372 -0.48 1.43 -10.79
CA THR A 372 0.63 1.15 -11.73
C THR A 372 1.61 0.09 -11.25
N GLN A 373 1.56 -0.30 -9.97
CA GLN A 373 2.49 -1.26 -9.37
C GLN A 373 1.81 -2.60 -9.11
N ILE A 374 1.10 -3.08 -10.13
CA ILE A 374 0.37 -4.35 -10.06
C ILE A 374 1.38 -5.50 -9.93
N PRO A 375 1.18 -6.45 -9.00
CA PRO A 375 2.02 -7.63 -8.89
C PRO A 375 2.04 -8.44 -10.19
N ILE A 376 3.22 -8.96 -10.53
CA ILE A 376 3.46 -9.84 -11.67
C ILE A 376 3.69 -11.25 -11.14
N PHE A 377 3.09 -12.22 -11.82
CA PHE A 377 3.25 -13.65 -11.59
C PHE A 377 3.85 -14.32 -12.82
N PRO A 378 5.18 -14.47 -12.92
CA PRO A 378 5.85 -15.05 -14.09
C PRO A 378 5.47 -16.51 -14.35
N TRP A 379 5.08 -17.26 -13.31
CA TRP A 379 4.76 -18.69 -13.39
C TRP A 379 3.36 -18.99 -13.91
N VAL A 380 2.45 -18.01 -13.89
CA VAL A 380 1.05 -18.25 -14.23
C VAL A 380 0.89 -18.43 -15.72
N LYS A 381 0.34 -19.58 -16.11
CA LYS A 381 0.01 -19.90 -17.50
C LYS A 381 -1.16 -19.03 -17.96
N LEU A 382 -1.09 -18.51 -19.18
CA LEU A 382 -2.18 -17.72 -19.75
C LEU A 382 -3.32 -18.63 -20.20
N PRO A 383 -4.59 -18.22 -20.06
CA PRO A 383 -5.72 -18.98 -20.58
C PRO A 383 -5.56 -19.26 -22.08
N ASN A 384 -5.85 -20.49 -22.48
CA ASN A 384 -5.80 -20.94 -23.88
C ASN A 384 -4.43 -20.74 -24.60
N SER A 385 -3.33 -20.67 -23.86
CA SER A 385 -1.99 -20.45 -24.40
C SER A 385 -0.95 -21.26 -23.62
N ASP A 386 0.18 -21.56 -24.24
CA ASP A 386 1.35 -22.15 -23.57
C ASP A 386 2.27 -21.07 -22.96
N GLU A 387 1.99 -19.81 -23.21
CA GLU A 387 2.72 -18.71 -22.64
C GLU A 387 2.46 -18.58 -21.13
N LYS A 388 3.47 -18.06 -20.41
CA LYS A 388 3.40 -17.77 -19.00
C LYS A 388 3.70 -16.29 -18.73
N GLY A 389 3.26 -15.83 -17.58
CA GLY A 389 3.56 -14.51 -17.07
C GLY A 389 2.46 -13.49 -17.38
N ARG A 390 1.82 -13.02 -16.31
CA ARG A 390 0.80 -11.98 -16.36
C ARG A 390 0.80 -11.12 -15.09
N TYR A 391 0.13 -10.02 -15.18
CA TYR A 391 -0.23 -9.24 -13.99
C TYR A 391 -1.33 -9.94 -13.17
N MET A 392 -1.39 -9.62 -11.87
CA MET A 392 -2.51 -9.97 -10.99
C MET A 392 -3.82 -9.46 -11.59
N THR A 393 -4.89 -10.27 -11.59
CA THR A 393 -6.20 -9.85 -12.08
C THR A 393 -6.96 -9.01 -11.06
N ARG A 394 -8.03 -8.31 -11.50
CA ARG A 394 -8.90 -7.54 -10.59
C ARG A 394 -9.59 -8.45 -9.59
N GLN A 395 -10.03 -9.62 -10.02
CA GLN A 395 -10.70 -10.59 -9.16
C GLN A 395 -9.75 -11.18 -8.11
N GLU A 396 -8.51 -11.50 -8.47
CA GLU A 396 -7.50 -11.92 -7.50
C GLU A 396 -7.19 -10.82 -6.47
N ALA A 397 -7.12 -9.57 -6.94
CA ALA A 397 -6.93 -8.41 -6.07
C ALA A 397 -8.14 -8.14 -5.16
N ALA A 398 -9.35 -8.43 -5.62
CA ALA A 398 -10.56 -8.39 -4.81
C ALA A 398 -10.59 -9.52 -3.78
N LYS A 399 -10.24 -10.75 -4.17
CA LYS A 399 -10.15 -11.91 -3.26
C LYS A 399 -9.22 -11.65 -2.06
N VAL A 400 -8.05 -11.05 -2.26
CA VAL A 400 -7.15 -10.72 -1.13
C VAL A 400 -7.68 -9.60 -0.23
N GLN A 401 -8.70 -8.86 -0.66
CA GLN A 401 -9.42 -7.87 0.15
C GLN A 401 -10.69 -8.46 0.81
N GLY A 402 -11.01 -9.75 0.55
CA GLY A 402 -12.26 -10.38 0.99
C GLY A 402 -13.50 -9.88 0.23
N MET A 403 -13.30 -9.37 -1.00
CA MET A 403 -14.33 -8.83 -1.89
C MET A 403 -14.62 -9.79 -3.04
N ASP A 404 -14.80 -11.07 -2.72
CA ASP A 404 -15.14 -12.08 -3.73
C ASP A 404 -16.40 -11.67 -4.48
N ASN A 405 -16.38 -11.88 -5.79
CA ASN A 405 -17.50 -11.61 -6.70
C ASN A 405 -17.90 -10.11 -6.83
N LEU A 406 -17.03 -9.18 -6.43
CA LEU A 406 -17.30 -7.77 -6.68
C LEU A 406 -17.39 -7.50 -8.20
N ASN A 407 -18.47 -6.85 -8.60
CA ASN A 407 -18.64 -6.42 -9.98
C ASN A 407 -17.87 -5.12 -10.24
N PHE A 408 -16.96 -5.12 -11.22
CA PHE A 408 -16.13 -3.97 -11.60
C PHE A 408 -16.59 -3.29 -12.90
N ASN A 409 -17.80 -3.57 -13.37
CA ASN A 409 -18.31 -2.99 -14.61
C ASN A 409 -18.27 -1.45 -14.54
N GLY A 410 -17.72 -0.86 -15.60
CA GLY A 410 -17.53 0.60 -15.70
C GLY A 410 -16.18 1.12 -15.23
N LEU A 411 -15.37 0.32 -14.52
CA LEU A 411 -14.01 0.71 -14.14
C LEU A 411 -12.93 0.15 -15.09
N THR A 412 -11.94 0.99 -15.41
CA THR A 412 -10.72 0.51 -16.06
C THR A 412 -9.89 -0.35 -15.08
N MET A 413 -8.97 -1.16 -15.60
CA MET A 413 -8.06 -1.97 -14.78
C MET A 413 -7.30 -1.12 -13.76
N GLY A 414 -6.66 -0.04 -14.20
CA GLY A 414 -5.90 0.85 -13.31
C GLY A 414 -6.77 1.47 -12.22
N ARG A 415 -7.99 1.88 -12.56
CA ARG A 415 -8.94 2.46 -11.62
C ARG A 415 -9.45 1.44 -10.60
N SER A 416 -9.67 0.18 -11.03
CA SER A 416 -10.03 -0.92 -10.11
C SER A 416 -8.93 -1.19 -9.08
N PHE A 417 -7.66 -1.22 -9.51
CA PHE A 417 -6.54 -1.38 -8.57
C PHE A 417 -6.36 -0.19 -7.63
N GLU A 418 -6.59 1.04 -8.10
CA GLU A 418 -6.61 2.23 -7.23
C GLU A 418 -7.71 2.11 -6.17
N ALA A 419 -8.92 1.74 -6.58
CA ALA A 419 -10.05 1.57 -5.68
C ALA A 419 -9.81 0.47 -4.65
N LEU A 420 -9.32 -0.71 -5.07
CA LEU A 420 -8.93 -1.81 -4.19
C LEU A 420 -7.78 -1.42 -3.24
N GLY A 421 -6.86 -0.57 -3.70
CA GLY A 421 -5.78 -0.03 -2.87
C GLY A 421 -6.29 0.86 -1.73
N ASN A 422 -7.42 1.55 -1.93
CA ASN A 422 -8.07 2.38 -0.90
C ASN A 422 -9.08 1.60 -0.05
N ALA A 423 -9.57 0.44 -0.52
CA ALA A 423 -10.63 -0.30 0.14
C ALA A 423 -10.23 -0.81 1.54
N VAL A 424 -11.20 -0.90 2.42
CA VAL A 424 -11.08 -1.56 3.72
C VAL A 424 -11.11 -3.07 3.52
N ASN A 425 -10.23 -3.80 4.20
CA ASN A 425 -10.21 -5.27 4.09
C ASN A 425 -11.39 -5.90 4.83
N VAL A 426 -12.24 -6.60 4.08
CA VAL A 426 -13.50 -7.18 4.56
C VAL A 426 -13.26 -8.22 5.67
N ASP A 427 -12.28 -9.10 5.51
CA ASP A 427 -12.05 -10.19 6.45
C ASP A 427 -11.57 -9.71 7.82
N ILE A 428 -10.81 -8.63 7.87
CA ILE A 428 -10.41 -8.02 9.13
C ILE A 428 -11.61 -7.39 9.82
N VAL A 429 -12.45 -6.66 9.07
CA VAL A 429 -13.67 -6.07 9.63
C VAL A 429 -14.63 -7.14 10.11
N LYS A 430 -14.80 -8.25 9.38
CA LYS A 430 -15.62 -9.41 9.82
C LYS A 430 -15.16 -9.94 11.18
N LYS A 431 -13.85 -10.12 11.37
CA LYS A 431 -13.30 -10.61 12.63
C LYS A 431 -13.53 -9.63 13.79
N ILE A 432 -13.37 -8.33 13.53
CA ILE A 432 -13.65 -7.28 14.51
C ILE A 432 -15.16 -7.25 14.84
N ALA A 433 -16.01 -7.24 13.81
CA ALA A 433 -17.47 -7.24 13.96
C ALA A 433 -17.97 -8.50 14.70
N TYR A 434 -17.41 -9.68 14.40
CA TYR A 434 -17.75 -10.89 15.12
C TYR A 434 -17.52 -10.72 16.63
N ASN A 435 -16.32 -10.33 17.04
CA ASN A 435 -16.01 -10.14 18.46
C ASN A 435 -16.87 -9.02 19.10
N LEU A 436 -17.18 -7.96 18.35
CA LEU A 436 -17.96 -6.84 18.87
C LEU A 436 -19.44 -7.17 19.03
N LEU A 437 -20.04 -7.86 18.04
CA LEU A 437 -21.48 -8.07 17.98
C LEU A 437 -21.96 -9.35 18.68
N THR A 438 -21.06 -10.37 18.84
CA THR A 438 -21.44 -11.66 19.44
C THR A 438 -21.08 -11.76 20.92
N ARG A 439 -20.31 -10.83 21.49
CA ARG A 439 -19.82 -10.88 22.89
C ARG A 439 -20.92 -11.03 23.95
N ASN A 440 -22.13 -10.49 23.70
CA ASN A 440 -23.26 -10.54 24.63
C ASN A 440 -24.14 -11.78 24.45
N GLN A 441 -23.80 -12.71 23.55
CA GLN A 441 -24.57 -13.96 23.35
C GLN A 441 -24.05 -15.12 24.21
N ASN A 442 -22.90 -14.96 24.85
CA ASN A 442 -22.25 -16.00 25.68
C ASN A 442 -22.24 -15.66 27.19
N SER A 443 -22.99 -14.68 27.61
CA SER A 443 -23.18 -14.32 29.04
C SER A 443 -24.56 -14.73 29.57
#